data_429e63bfaca5d69412e833f44a5aede6
#
_entry.id   429e63bfaca5d69412e833f44a5aede6
#
_cell.length_a   1.000
_cell.length_b   1.000
_cell.length_c   1.000
_cell.angle_alpha   90.00
_cell.angle_beta   90.00
_cell.angle_gamma   90.00
#
_symmetry.space_group_name_H-M   'P 1'
#
loop_
_entity.id
_entity.type
_entity.pdbx_description
1 polymer ?
#
loop_
_entity_poly.entity_id
_entity_poly.type
_entity_poly.pdbx_seq_one_letter_code
_entity_poly.pdbx_strand_id
1 'polypeptide(L)'
;VADFDNTIIDKDIDAIIDFSFCTNYANRDEYFYRAANYLMCSVFVQVHEGNDFTAKQKDVEKYLNETVKDWYPTVTRLDKLYFSGLDTYNGLHLGNLMLVKILFAVGLVTLLFSIINYVNMTVAQSGYRAREMATRRLFGCNKNRVAFNMFIESLVMCTISLLIAVLLVHVTAPYAGWLLDTKLNISLLMHPYCIGLTAFFIIAVSIISGVLPAVILSRVKPIDVVRGTFRTQTKMVFSRVFITVQNIITIAMLACAFIMTRQMLHLTKAPLGFNTKNIIALKLTNVMDNDFSDEFINRLRTFPFVKAAAKSSGTPVDGGGDPSVQFEGDKEMSSFYCISGAPEMMKVYGLKLKKDFNQKGDYIVYLNDKALQYLQMDPNSTHPSERFEYFLPACFGINARYGGVLNDFHVRDIRNNTKGIVLLTCRNLANPLNISILVDGDPVEAYAKIKKLYKEVF
;
A
#
# COMPACT_ATOMS: atom_id res chain seq x y z
N VAL A 1 -16.81 6.15 -23.45
CA VAL A 1 -16.85 6.35 -21.99
C VAL A 1 -15.56 7.09 -21.63
N ALA A 2 -15.65 8.15 -20.84
CA ALA A 2 -14.46 8.88 -20.37
C ALA A 2 -13.67 7.99 -19.40
N ASP A 3 -12.33 8.13 -19.40
CA ASP A 3 -11.47 7.42 -18.45
C ASP A 3 -11.86 7.73 -17.01
N PHE A 4 -11.89 6.71 -16.17
CA PHE A 4 -12.17 6.83 -14.73
C PHE A 4 -10.92 7.20 -13.93
N ASP A 5 -10.03 8.02 -14.51
CA ASP A 5 -8.82 8.47 -13.85
C ASP A 5 -9.13 9.18 -12.51
N ASN A 6 -8.39 8.80 -11.45
CA ASN A 6 -8.53 9.37 -10.10
C ASN A 6 -9.90 9.16 -9.43
N THR A 7 -10.56 8.06 -9.73
CA THR A 7 -11.80 7.64 -9.06
C THR A 7 -11.53 6.46 -8.13
N ILE A 8 -12.53 6.08 -7.32
CA ILE A 8 -12.49 4.85 -6.52
C ILE A 8 -12.75 3.59 -7.35
N ILE A 9 -13.20 3.77 -8.60
CA ILE A 9 -13.45 2.68 -9.56
C ILE A 9 -12.13 2.35 -10.25
N ASP A 10 -11.89 1.07 -10.51
CA ASP A 10 -10.68 0.63 -11.20
C ASP A 10 -10.52 1.33 -12.55
N LYS A 11 -9.31 1.79 -12.82
CA LYS A 11 -8.94 2.45 -14.09
C LYS A 11 -8.89 1.49 -15.28
N ASP A 12 -8.82 0.18 -15.01
CA ASP A 12 -8.69 -0.86 -16.03
C ASP A 12 -10.06 -1.42 -16.47
N ILE A 13 -11.14 -0.59 -16.39
CA ILE A 13 -12.45 -0.95 -16.88
C ILE A 13 -12.53 -0.66 -18.38
N ASP A 14 -12.52 -1.72 -19.20
CA ASP A 14 -12.64 -1.62 -20.65
C ASP A 14 -14.09 -1.44 -21.12
N ALA A 15 -15.06 -1.96 -20.37
CA ALA A 15 -16.47 -1.91 -20.73
C ALA A 15 -17.40 -1.85 -19.51
N ILE A 16 -18.50 -1.11 -19.64
CA ILE A 16 -19.63 -1.11 -18.71
C ILE A 16 -20.82 -1.69 -19.47
N ILE A 17 -21.40 -2.76 -18.95
CA ILE A 17 -22.57 -3.42 -19.52
C ILE A 17 -23.73 -3.38 -18.54
N ASP A 18 -24.95 -3.35 -19.06
CA ASP A 18 -26.14 -3.43 -18.24
C ASP A 18 -26.22 -4.79 -17.54
N PHE A 19 -26.57 -4.78 -16.26
CA PHE A 19 -26.65 -5.98 -15.44
C PHE A 19 -27.68 -6.99 -15.97
N SER A 20 -28.75 -6.54 -16.62
CA SER A 20 -29.73 -7.39 -17.28
C SER A 20 -29.13 -8.26 -18.39
N PHE A 21 -28.04 -7.79 -19.02
CA PHE A 21 -27.32 -8.57 -20.02
C PHE A 21 -26.69 -9.83 -19.40
N CYS A 22 -26.06 -9.67 -18.23
CA CYS A 22 -25.47 -10.78 -17.49
C CYS A 22 -26.52 -11.82 -17.05
N THR A 23 -27.74 -11.38 -16.72
CA THR A 23 -28.85 -12.25 -16.31
C THR A 23 -29.42 -13.07 -17.46
N ASN A 24 -29.27 -12.62 -18.70
CA ASN A 24 -29.78 -13.30 -19.90
C ASN A 24 -28.80 -14.34 -20.46
N TYR A 25 -27.50 -14.24 -20.15
CA TYR A 25 -26.45 -15.06 -20.74
C TYR A 25 -26.03 -16.29 -19.89
N ALA A 26 -26.20 -16.23 -18.59
CA ALA A 26 -25.88 -17.35 -17.68
C ALA A 26 -27.19 -18.04 -17.25
N ASN A 27 -27.15 -19.38 -17.08
CA ASN A 27 -28.21 -20.13 -16.42
C ASN A 27 -28.50 -19.50 -15.07
N ARG A 28 -29.59 -18.77 -15.01
CA ARG A 28 -29.93 -17.60 -14.20
C ARG A 28 -29.76 -17.74 -12.70
N ASP A 29 -30.20 -18.89 -12.16
CA ASP A 29 -30.47 -18.93 -10.71
C ASP A 29 -29.25 -19.34 -9.91
N GLU A 30 -28.39 -20.18 -10.45
CA GLU A 30 -27.26 -20.73 -9.71
C GLU A 30 -26.04 -19.79 -9.68
N TYR A 31 -25.77 -19.07 -10.78
CA TYR A 31 -24.66 -18.13 -10.84
C TYR A 31 -24.91 -16.87 -10.01
N PHE A 32 -26.15 -16.38 -9.99
CA PHE A 32 -26.56 -15.23 -9.21
C PHE A 32 -26.57 -15.51 -7.71
N TYR A 33 -27.09 -16.65 -7.30
CA TYR A 33 -27.05 -17.08 -5.91
C TYR A 33 -25.61 -17.27 -5.44
N ARG A 34 -24.75 -17.83 -6.28
CA ARG A 34 -23.32 -17.96 -5.97
C ARG A 34 -22.62 -16.61 -5.92
N ALA A 35 -22.84 -15.72 -6.88
CA ALA A 35 -22.22 -14.38 -6.89
C ALA A 35 -22.67 -13.53 -5.69
N ALA A 36 -23.94 -13.57 -5.34
CA ALA A 36 -24.45 -12.90 -4.15
C ALA A 36 -23.92 -13.52 -2.85
N ASN A 37 -23.77 -14.85 -2.80
CA ASN A 37 -23.24 -15.55 -1.65
C ASN A 37 -21.71 -15.45 -1.52
N TYR A 38 -20.98 -15.12 -2.61
CA TYR A 38 -19.51 -15.01 -2.59
C TYR A 38 -19.01 -13.55 -2.67
N LEU A 39 -19.87 -12.53 -2.42
CA LEU A 39 -19.45 -11.10 -2.44
C LEU A 39 -18.75 -10.63 -3.73
N MET A 40 -19.14 -11.16 -4.88
CA MET A 40 -18.52 -10.77 -6.14
C MET A 40 -19.02 -9.42 -6.69
N CYS A 41 -19.86 -8.69 -5.96
CA CYS A 41 -20.38 -7.40 -6.41
C CYS A 41 -20.39 -6.36 -5.28
N SER A 42 -20.07 -5.11 -5.67
CA SER A 42 -20.29 -3.93 -4.83
C SER A 42 -21.65 -3.33 -5.16
N VAL A 43 -22.47 -3.04 -4.16
CA VAL A 43 -23.79 -2.46 -4.32
C VAL A 43 -23.73 -0.99 -3.93
N PHE A 44 -24.10 -0.11 -4.88
CA PHE A 44 -24.25 1.33 -4.65
C PHE A 44 -25.73 1.69 -4.63
N VAL A 45 -26.15 2.43 -3.60
CA VAL A 45 -27.54 2.85 -3.44
C VAL A 45 -27.62 4.38 -3.51
N GLN A 46 -28.42 4.89 -4.44
CA GLN A 46 -28.73 6.31 -4.50
C GLN A 46 -29.94 6.60 -3.62
N VAL A 47 -29.79 7.52 -2.70
CA VAL A 47 -30.87 7.98 -1.81
C VAL A 47 -31.61 9.16 -2.45
N HIS A 48 -32.94 9.17 -2.36
CA HIS A 48 -33.72 10.28 -2.86
C HIS A 48 -33.37 11.61 -2.18
N GLU A 49 -33.39 12.69 -2.93
CA GLU A 49 -33.17 14.03 -2.42
C GLU A 49 -34.11 14.35 -1.24
N GLY A 50 -33.52 14.93 -0.18
CA GLY A 50 -34.27 15.29 1.04
C GLY A 50 -34.35 14.20 2.11
N ASN A 51 -33.86 12.96 1.84
CA ASN A 51 -33.78 11.91 2.84
C ASN A 51 -32.38 11.83 3.44
N ASP A 52 -32.28 11.88 4.77
CA ASP A 52 -31.03 11.62 5.48
C ASP A 52 -30.87 10.12 5.74
N PHE A 53 -30.01 9.50 4.94
CA PHE A 53 -29.68 8.08 5.11
C PHE A 53 -28.92 7.81 6.41
N THR A 54 -28.20 8.80 6.95
CA THR A 54 -27.36 8.65 8.14
C THR A 54 -28.20 8.26 9.37
N ALA A 55 -29.43 8.78 9.46
CA ALA A 55 -30.35 8.45 10.54
C ALA A 55 -30.85 7.00 10.47
N LYS A 56 -30.99 6.43 9.27
CA LYS A 56 -31.50 5.08 9.01
C LYS A 56 -30.41 4.02 8.81
N GLN A 57 -29.15 4.43 8.78
CA GLN A 57 -28.03 3.51 8.52
C GLN A 57 -28.06 2.28 9.43
N LYS A 58 -28.25 2.48 10.75
CA LYS A 58 -28.30 1.40 11.73
C LYS A 58 -29.47 0.43 11.52
N ASP A 59 -30.62 0.95 11.08
CA ASP A 59 -31.78 0.12 10.83
C ASP A 59 -31.60 -0.74 9.58
N VAL A 60 -30.95 -0.17 8.55
CA VAL A 60 -30.61 -0.89 7.32
C VAL A 60 -29.54 -1.94 7.60
N GLU A 61 -28.48 -1.62 8.35
CA GLU A 61 -27.46 -2.58 8.77
C GLU A 61 -28.07 -3.72 9.59
N LYS A 62 -28.98 -3.40 10.52
CA LYS A 62 -29.72 -4.40 11.30
C LYS A 62 -30.55 -5.31 10.40
N TYR A 63 -31.33 -4.74 9.49
CA TYR A 63 -32.15 -5.51 8.54
C TYR A 63 -31.29 -6.42 7.65
N LEU A 64 -30.17 -5.91 7.14
CA LEU A 64 -29.26 -6.69 6.33
C LEU A 64 -28.63 -7.84 7.14
N ASN A 65 -28.20 -7.58 8.37
CA ASN A 65 -27.63 -8.60 9.27
C ASN A 65 -28.65 -9.69 9.67
N GLU A 66 -29.93 -9.35 9.75
CA GLU A 66 -31.01 -10.30 10.03
C GLU A 66 -31.37 -11.14 8.78
N THR A 67 -31.24 -10.56 7.59
CA THR A 67 -31.62 -11.17 6.32
C THR A 67 -30.52 -12.05 5.73
N VAL A 68 -29.28 -11.62 5.85
CA VAL A 68 -28.10 -12.31 5.30
C VAL A 68 -27.37 -13.00 6.43
N LYS A 69 -27.59 -14.30 6.58
CA LYS A 69 -26.92 -15.11 7.60
C LYS A 69 -25.41 -15.18 7.29
N ASP A 70 -24.60 -15.16 8.34
CA ASP A 70 -23.15 -15.29 8.30
C ASP A 70 -22.36 -14.11 7.71
N TRP A 71 -23.01 -12.96 7.51
CA TRP A 71 -22.40 -11.77 6.93
C TRP A 71 -22.72 -10.54 7.77
N TYR A 72 -21.76 -9.63 7.88
CA TYR A 72 -21.93 -8.36 8.58
C TYR A 72 -21.79 -7.21 7.59
N PRO A 73 -22.79 -6.98 6.72
CA PRO A 73 -22.74 -5.91 5.76
C PRO A 73 -22.65 -4.55 6.47
N THR A 74 -21.69 -3.75 6.10
CA THR A 74 -21.55 -2.38 6.58
C THR A 74 -21.92 -1.42 5.47
N VAL A 75 -22.68 -0.41 5.82
CA VAL A 75 -23.09 0.63 4.87
C VAL A 75 -22.20 1.85 5.06
N THR A 76 -21.50 2.25 4.02
CA THR A 76 -20.55 3.37 4.08
C THR A 76 -20.97 4.45 3.07
N ARG A 77 -20.95 5.71 3.48
CA ARG A 77 -21.18 6.84 2.57
C ARG A 77 -20.07 6.91 1.52
N LEU A 78 -20.44 7.21 0.29
CA LEU A 78 -19.50 7.25 -0.85
C LEU A 78 -18.37 8.27 -0.64
N ASP A 79 -18.68 9.43 -0.03
CA ASP A 79 -17.69 10.46 0.30
C ASP A 79 -16.66 10.05 1.36
N LYS A 80 -16.99 9.04 2.18
CA LYS A 80 -16.10 8.49 3.21
C LYS A 80 -15.45 7.17 2.79
N LEU A 81 -15.91 6.58 1.69
CA LEU A 81 -15.46 5.25 1.25
C LEU A 81 -13.98 5.22 0.93
N TYR A 82 -13.44 6.25 0.26
CA TYR A 82 -12.04 6.32 -0.16
C TYR A 82 -11.04 6.10 0.99
N PHE A 83 -11.37 6.59 2.19
CA PHE A 83 -10.53 6.46 3.39
C PHE A 83 -11.13 5.54 4.46
N SER A 84 -12.05 4.67 4.10
CA SER A 84 -12.74 3.80 5.06
C SER A 84 -11.83 2.72 5.67
N GLY A 85 -10.74 2.35 5.00
CA GLY A 85 -9.87 1.26 5.42
C GLY A 85 -10.49 -0.13 5.27
N LEU A 86 -11.61 -0.22 4.55
CA LEU A 86 -12.25 -1.50 4.26
C LEU A 86 -11.41 -2.29 3.27
N ASP A 87 -11.15 -3.57 3.58
CA ASP A 87 -10.56 -4.48 2.62
C ASP A 87 -11.62 -4.83 1.56
N THR A 88 -11.50 -4.24 0.38
CA THR A 88 -12.41 -4.53 -0.72
C THR A 88 -11.79 -5.52 -1.67
N TYR A 89 -12.41 -6.70 -1.79
CA TYR A 89 -12.05 -7.71 -2.79
C TYR A 89 -12.41 -7.28 -4.23
N ASN A 90 -13.11 -6.17 -4.41
CA ASN A 90 -13.87 -5.85 -5.63
C ASN A 90 -13.22 -4.76 -6.49
N GLY A 91 -11.90 -4.65 -6.53
CA GLY A 91 -11.21 -3.71 -7.45
C GLY A 91 -11.43 -2.23 -7.16
N LEU A 92 -11.90 -1.85 -5.95
CA LEU A 92 -11.97 -0.46 -5.54
C LEU A 92 -10.61 0.02 -5.04
N HIS A 93 -10.09 1.09 -5.60
CA HIS A 93 -8.88 1.74 -5.13
C HIS A 93 -9.18 2.63 -3.93
N LEU A 94 -8.77 2.17 -2.75
CA LEU A 94 -8.94 2.91 -1.51
C LEU A 94 -7.65 3.60 -1.07
N GLY A 95 -7.79 4.81 -0.56
CA GLY A 95 -6.68 5.61 -0.06
C GLY A 95 -6.28 5.23 1.36
N ASN A 96 -4.99 5.35 1.65
CA ASN A 96 -4.48 5.17 3.00
C ASN A 96 -4.45 6.51 3.76
N LEU A 97 -5.47 6.78 4.60
CA LEU A 97 -5.54 7.99 5.39
C LEU A 97 -4.34 8.17 6.34
N MET A 98 -3.80 7.06 6.85
CA MET A 98 -2.64 7.12 7.73
C MET A 98 -1.39 7.59 7.00
N LEU A 99 -1.18 7.12 5.78
CA LEU A 99 -0.10 7.58 4.91
C LEU A 99 -0.20 9.08 4.63
N VAL A 100 -1.40 9.57 4.28
CA VAL A 100 -1.64 11.00 4.05
C VAL A 100 -1.34 11.83 5.30
N LYS A 101 -1.80 11.38 6.48
CA LYS A 101 -1.50 12.07 7.75
C LYS A 101 0.01 12.10 8.06
N ILE A 102 0.72 11.00 7.82
CA ILE A 102 2.18 10.93 8.03
C ILE A 102 2.89 11.89 7.08
N LEU A 103 2.57 11.87 5.78
CA LEU A 103 3.17 12.78 4.80
C LEU A 103 2.91 14.25 5.14
N PHE A 104 1.68 14.57 5.56
CA PHE A 104 1.32 15.91 5.99
C PHE A 104 2.11 16.34 7.24
N ALA A 105 2.23 15.45 8.23
CA ALA A 105 3.00 15.73 9.46
C ALA A 105 4.48 15.95 9.16
N VAL A 106 5.09 15.13 8.30
CA VAL A 106 6.49 15.30 7.86
C VAL A 106 6.67 16.63 7.13
N GLY A 107 5.75 16.97 6.22
CA GLY A 107 5.77 18.26 5.53
C GLY A 107 5.68 19.44 6.49
N LEU A 108 4.79 19.40 7.48
CA LEU A 108 4.62 20.43 8.49
C LEU A 108 5.88 20.59 9.37
N VAL A 109 6.47 19.48 9.81
CA VAL A 109 7.71 19.50 10.61
C VAL A 109 8.87 20.09 9.80
N THR A 110 9.01 19.69 8.53
CA THR A 110 10.05 20.23 7.62
C THR A 110 9.89 21.73 7.42
N LEU A 111 8.65 22.20 7.27
CA LEU A 111 8.35 23.62 7.16
C LEU A 111 8.71 24.40 8.42
N LEU A 112 8.32 23.90 9.59
CA LEU A 112 8.66 24.51 10.88
C LEU A 112 10.19 24.62 11.03
N PHE A 113 10.92 23.60 10.62
CA PHE A 113 12.39 23.64 10.61
C PHE A 113 12.94 24.71 9.69
N SER A 114 12.40 24.84 8.51
CA SER A 114 12.84 25.87 7.54
C SER A 114 12.62 27.27 8.11
N ILE A 115 11.48 27.53 8.74
CA ILE A 115 11.19 28.81 9.40
C ILE A 115 12.17 29.07 10.57
N ILE A 116 12.36 28.09 11.45
CA ILE A 116 13.27 28.19 12.59
C ILE A 116 14.70 28.45 12.11
N ASN A 117 15.14 27.72 11.10
CA ASN A 117 16.48 27.90 10.51
C ASN A 117 16.68 29.31 9.94
N TYR A 118 15.69 29.82 9.20
CA TYR A 118 15.72 31.17 8.66
C TYR A 118 15.78 32.23 9.76
N VAL A 119 14.95 32.08 10.82
CA VAL A 119 14.98 32.98 11.98
C VAL A 119 16.33 32.93 12.69
N ASN A 120 16.89 31.74 12.92
CA ASN A 120 18.20 31.58 13.53
C ASN A 120 19.31 32.24 12.72
N MET A 121 19.30 32.07 11.40
CA MET A 121 20.27 32.72 10.50
C MET A 121 20.14 34.23 10.54
N THR A 122 18.92 34.76 10.53
CA THR A 122 18.66 36.20 10.62
C THR A 122 19.12 36.78 11.98
N VAL A 123 18.87 36.07 13.09
CA VAL A 123 19.35 36.45 14.40
C VAL A 123 20.87 36.34 14.51
N ALA A 124 21.50 35.34 13.94
CA ALA A 124 22.97 35.20 13.91
C ALA A 124 23.64 36.35 13.15
N GLN A 125 23.02 36.83 12.08
CA GLN A 125 23.45 38.03 11.33
C GLN A 125 23.09 39.35 12.01
N SER A 126 22.47 39.30 13.22
CA SER A 126 21.95 40.46 13.90
C SER A 126 22.96 41.53 14.17
N GLY A 127 24.26 41.21 14.32
CA GLY A 127 25.32 42.19 14.52
C GLY A 127 25.48 43.19 13.36
N TYR A 128 25.43 42.68 12.12
CA TYR A 128 25.50 43.56 10.93
C TYR A 128 24.18 44.28 10.71
N ARG A 129 23.05 43.57 10.82
CA ARG A 129 21.71 44.15 10.62
C ARG A 129 21.37 45.19 11.76
N ALA A 130 21.83 44.97 12.98
CA ALA A 130 21.64 45.92 14.08
C ALA A 130 22.38 47.25 13.81
N ARG A 131 23.58 47.20 13.28
CA ARG A 131 24.32 48.42 12.88
C ARG A 131 23.58 49.19 11.79
N GLU A 132 23.16 48.53 10.73
CA GLU A 132 22.37 49.14 9.67
C GLU A 132 21.09 49.78 10.19
N MET A 133 20.33 49.03 11.02
CA MET A 133 19.09 49.54 11.63
C MET A 133 19.32 50.67 12.61
N ALA A 134 20.39 50.60 13.42
CA ALA A 134 20.77 51.67 14.32
C ALA A 134 21.11 52.99 13.56
N THR A 135 21.86 52.85 12.49
CA THR A 135 22.19 53.99 11.60
C THR A 135 20.94 54.62 10.98
N ARG A 136 20.05 53.79 10.41
CA ARG A 136 18.77 54.28 9.85
C ARG A 136 17.89 54.97 10.89
N ARG A 137 17.87 54.44 12.13
CA ARG A 137 17.11 55.03 13.24
C ARG A 137 17.72 56.33 13.76
N LEU A 138 19.03 56.46 13.77
CA LEU A 138 19.71 57.73 14.11
C LEU A 138 19.38 58.82 13.09
N PHE A 139 19.18 58.48 11.81
CA PHE A 139 18.68 59.38 10.78
C PHE A 139 17.15 59.54 10.76
N GLY A 140 16.45 59.19 11.86
CA GLY A 140 15.00 59.45 12.04
C GLY A 140 14.07 58.39 11.47
N CYS A 141 14.56 57.20 11.05
CA CYS A 141 13.69 56.15 10.57
C CYS A 141 12.86 55.48 11.72
N ASN A 142 11.54 55.43 11.57
CA ASN A 142 10.64 54.83 12.53
C ASN A 142 10.82 53.29 12.59
N LYS A 143 10.63 52.69 13.78
CA LYS A 143 10.68 51.25 14.03
C LYS A 143 9.78 50.44 13.07
N ASN A 144 8.57 50.96 12.84
CA ASN A 144 7.60 50.28 11.97
C ASN A 144 8.08 50.21 10.50
N ARG A 145 8.77 51.24 10.04
CA ARG A 145 9.32 51.28 8.69
C ARG A 145 10.48 50.28 8.50
N VAL A 146 11.28 50.10 9.56
CA VAL A 146 12.34 49.06 9.56
C VAL A 146 11.73 47.66 9.55
N ALA A 147 10.70 47.42 10.39
CA ALA A 147 10.00 46.15 10.42
C ALA A 147 9.31 45.83 9.08
N PHE A 148 8.71 46.84 8.46
CA PHE A 148 8.08 46.71 7.14
C PHE A 148 9.10 46.38 6.04
N ASN A 149 10.28 46.99 6.03
CA ASN A 149 11.33 46.67 5.09
C ASN A 149 11.82 45.24 5.24
N MET A 150 11.97 44.75 6.49
CA MET A 150 12.34 43.34 6.73
C MET A 150 11.22 42.36 6.32
N PHE A 151 9.97 42.76 6.50
CA PHE A 151 8.83 41.98 6.00
C PHE A 151 8.87 41.87 4.49
N ILE A 152 9.08 42.98 3.76
CA ILE A 152 9.18 42.96 2.28
C ILE A 152 10.37 42.11 1.82
N GLU A 153 11.53 42.23 2.46
CA GLU A 153 12.70 41.39 2.16
C GLU A 153 12.34 39.90 2.31
N SER A 154 11.69 39.52 3.41
CA SER A 154 11.25 38.14 3.66
C SER A 154 10.17 37.70 2.67
N LEU A 155 9.25 38.59 2.29
CA LEU A 155 8.21 38.30 1.31
C LEU A 155 8.80 37.99 -0.06
N VAL A 156 9.75 38.79 -0.51
CA VAL A 156 10.45 38.56 -1.79
C VAL A 156 11.20 37.22 -1.76
N MET A 157 11.92 36.94 -0.68
CA MET A 157 12.65 35.67 -0.53
C MET A 157 11.69 34.46 -0.51
N CYS A 158 10.59 34.55 0.22
CA CYS A 158 9.58 33.49 0.25
C CYS A 158 8.92 33.28 -1.13
N THR A 159 8.66 34.37 -1.86
CA THR A 159 8.08 34.29 -3.23
C THR A 159 9.05 33.62 -4.21
N ILE A 160 10.33 33.98 -4.19
CA ILE A 160 11.36 33.35 -5.02
C ILE A 160 11.48 31.87 -4.68
N SER A 161 11.50 31.54 -3.38
CA SER A 161 11.55 30.16 -2.90
C SER A 161 10.33 29.34 -3.35
N LEU A 162 9.13 29.94 -3.34
CA LEU A 162 7.92 29.29 -3.87
C LEU A 162 8.04 29.01 -5.35
N LEU A 163 8.50 29.97 -6.17
CA LEU A 163 8.65 29.75 -7.61
C LEU A 163 9.60 28.59 -7.91
N ILE A 164 10.73 28.53 -7.19
CA ILE A 164 11.68 27.41 -7.30
C ILE A 164 11.01 26.10 -6.83
N ALA A 165 10.26 26.12 -5.73
CA ALA A 165 9.56 24.95 -5.21
C ALA A 165 8.52 24.41 -6.21
N VAL A 166 7.73 25.27 -6.84
CA VAL A 166 6.76 24.89 -7.88
C VAL A 166 7.47 24.26 -9.08
N LEU A 167 8.59 24.83 -9.51
CA LEU A 167 9.41 24.26 -10.58
C LEU A 167 9.90 22.83 -10.20
N LEU A 168 10.44 22.68 -8.99
CA LEU A 168 10.90 21.38 -8.50
C LEU A 168 9.77 20.37 -8.42
N VAL A 169 8.60 20.77 -7.91
CA VAL A 169 7.40 19.90 -7.86
C VAL A 169 7.01 19.46 -9.26
N HIS A 170 7.01 20.37 -10.24
CA HIS A 170 6.69 20.02 -11.63
C HIS A 170 7.64 18.96 -12.21
N VAL A 171 8.94 19.08 -11.94
CA VAL A 171 9.96 18.12 -12.39
C VAL A 171 9.87 16.78 -11.67
N THR A 172 9.58 16.80 -10.37
CA THR A 172 9.59 15.57 -9.54
C THR A 172 8.24 14.84 -9.49
N ALA A 173 7.14 15.50 -9.86
CA ALA A 173 5.80 14.91 -9.77
C ALA A 173 5.60 13.60 -10.55
N PRO A 174 6.18 13.40 -11.77
CA PRO A 174 6.07 12.12 -12.45
C PRO A 174 6.70 10.97 -11.66
N TYR A 175 7.85 11.22 -11.03
CA TYR A 175 8.55 10.24 -10.21
C TYR A 175 7.78 9.93 -8.92
N ALA A 176 7.22 10.96 -8.28
CA ALA A 176 6.38 10.80 -7.10
C ALA A 176 5.08 10.05 -7.44
N GLY A 177 4.46 10.34 -8.59
CA GLY A 177 3.29 9.63 -9.08
C GLY A 177 3.56 8.15 -9.31
N TRP A 178 4.70 7.83 -9.94
CA TRP A 178 5.13 6.45 -10.12
C TRP A 178 5.39 5.73 -8.78
N LEU A 179 6.03 6.39 -7.81
CA LEU A 179 6.32 5.82 -6.49
C LEU A 179 5.06 5.56 -5.66
N LEU A 180 4.06 6.43 -5.78
CA LEU A 180 2.80 6.36 -5.02
C LEU A 180 1.69 5.63 -5.78
N ASP A 181 1.99 5.13 -6.99
CA ASP A 181 1.01 4.52 -7.92
C ASP A 181 -0.25 5.38 -8.09
N THR A 182 -0.05 6.69 -8.28
CA THR A 182 -1.15 7.65 -8.43
C THR A 182 -0.81 8.74 -9.44
N LYS A 183 -1.82 9.24 -10.16
CA LYS A 183 -1.66 10.38 -11.07
C LYS A 183 -1.79 11.68 -10.26
N LEU A 184 -0.68 12.34 -10.00
CA LEU A 184 -0.67 13.63 -9.31
C LEU A 184 -1.10 14.74 -10.26
N ASN A 185 -2.26 15.32 -10.00
CA ASN A 185 -2.80 16.42 -10.82
C ASN A 185 -2.27 17.78 -10.33
N ILE A 186 -1.18 18.25 -10.95
CA ILE A 186 -0.54 19.53 -10.60
C ILE A 186 -1.45 20.71 -10.94
N SER A 187 -2.39 20.57 -11.88
CA SER A 187 -3.31 21.68 -12.24
C SER A 187 -4.19 22.14 -11.08
N LEU A 188 -4.38 21.28 -10.07
CA LEU A 188 -5.08 21.65 -8.83
C LEU A 188 -4.39 22.81 -8.08
N LEU A 189 -3.08 22.97 -8.22
CA LEU A 189 -2.35 24.12 -7.63
C LEU A 189 -2.79 25.46 -8.23
N MET A 190 -3.31 25.45 -9.45
CA MET A 190 -3.82 26.64 -10.12
C MET A 190 -5.27 26.98 -9.76
N HIS A 191 -5.93 26.13 -8.95
CA HIS A 191 -7.27 26.42 -8.48
C HIS A 191 -7.28 27.67 -7.59
N PRO A 192 -8.23 28.62 -7.74
CA PRO A 192 -8.25 29.89 -6.99
C PRO A 192 -8.14 29.71 -5.48
N TYR A 193 -8.77 28.67 -4.93
CA TYR A 193 -8.67 28.35 -3.51
C TYR A 193 -7.22 28.00 -3.07
N CYS A 194 -6.51 27.19 -3.87
CA CYS A 194 -5.13 26.80 -3.59
C CYS A 194 -4.18 28.00 -3.71
N ILE A 195 -4.40 28.88 -4.70
CA ILE A 195 -3.62 30.12 -4.87
C ILE A 195 -3.86 31.02 -3.64
N GLY A 196 -5.12 31.22 -3.21
CA GLY A 196 -5.44 32.00 -2.02
C GLY A 196 -4.80 31.45 -0.74
N LEU A 197 -4.87 30.14 -0.53
CA LEU A 197 -4.24 29.48 0.62
C LEU A 197 -2.72 29.62 0.58
N THR A 198 -2.10 29.46 -0.58
CA THR A 198 -0.65 29.63 -0.76
C THR A 198 -0.22 31.08 -0.52
N ALA A 199 -0.95 32.05 -1.02
CA ALA A 199 -0.70 33.47 -0.77
C ALA A 199 -0.81 33.80 0.72
N PHE A 200 -1.87 33.36 1.38
CA PHE A 200 -2.04 33.49 2.84
C PHE A 200 -0.84 32.89 3.59
N PHE A 201 -0.39 31.72 3.17
CA PHE A 201 0.72 31.01 3.79
C PHE A 201 2.05 31.75 3.63
N ILE A 202 2.35 32.28 2.44
CA ILE A 202 3.56 33.10 2.18
C ILE A 202 3.54 34.34 3.08
N ILE A 203 2.42 35.03 3.17
CA ILE A 203 2.29 36.21 4.01
C ILE A 203 2.53 35.85 5.49
N ALA A 204 1.91 34.78 5.98
CA ALA A 204 2.08 34.31 7.36
C ALA A 204 3.55 33.96 7.66
N VAL A 205 4.20 33.19 6.79
CA VAL A 205 5.62 32.83 6.94
C VAL A 205 6.50 34.07 6.88
N SER A 206 6.23 35.02 5.96
CA SER A 206 6.99 36.27 5.85
C SER A 206 6.85 37.16 7.06
N ILE A 207 5.68 37.19 7.70
CA ILE A 207 5.48 37.90 8.97
C ILE A 207 6.30 37.24 10.08
N ILE A 208 6.22 35.92 10.23
CA ILE A 208 6.96 35.21 11.30
C ILE A 208 8.48 35.38 11.07
N SER A 209 8.94 35.17 9.87
CA SER A 209 10.38 35.19 9.54
C SER A 209 10.99 36.59 9.43
N GLY A 210 10.21 37.59 9.05
CA GLY A 210 10.68 38.99 8.90
C GLY A 210 10.41 39.87 10.09
N VAL A 211 9.17 39.86 10.62
CA VAL A 211 8.77 40.77 11.70
C VAL A 211 9.32 40.33 13.07
N LEU A 212 9.34 39.01 13.33
CA LEU A 212 9.83 38.49 14.61
C LEU A 212 11.29 38.90 14.90
N PRO A 213 12.25 38.69 13.98
CA PRO A 213 13.62 39.22 14.15
C PRO A 213 13.67 40.74 14.25
N ALA A 214 12.86 41.46 13.45
CA ALA A 214 12.78 42.92 13.51
C ALA A 214 12.37 43.43 14.87
N VAL A 215 11.37 42.83 15.52
CA VAL A 215 10.92 43.19 16.87
C VAL A 215 12.02 42.90 17.89
N ILE A 216 12.70 41.80 17.82
CA ILE A 216 13.81 41.44 18.71
C ILE A 216 14.94 42.50 18.59
N LEU A 217 15.36 42.82 17.37
CA LEU A 217 16.41 43.77 17.09
C LEU A 217 16.00 45.20 17.40
N SER A 218 14.72 45.57 17.25
CA SER A 218 14.22 46.93 17.54
C SER A 218 14.26 47.32 19.04
N ARG A 219 14.36 46.34 19.92
CA ARG A 219 14.47 46.56 21.38
C ARG A 219 15.86 47.04 21.79
N VAL A 220 16.84 46.91 20.91
CA VAL A 220 18.21 47.34 21.18
C VAL A 220 18.30 48.88 21.02
N LYS A 221 18.99 49.53 21.96
CA LYS A 221 19.23 50.98 21.87
C LYS A 221 20.27 51.28 20.79
N PRO A 222 20.00 52.19 19.82
CA PRO A 222 20.94 52.50 18.73
C PRO A 222 22.33 52.94 19.22
N ILE A 223 22.40 53.64 20.34
CA ILE A 223 23.65 54.13 20.91
C ILE A 223 24.58 52.99 21.37
N ASP A 224 24.02 51.90 21.89
CA ASP A 224 24.79 50.77 22.40
C ASP A 224 25.38 49.93 21.23
N VAL A 225 24.71 49.95 20.09
CA VAL A 225 25.20 49.33 18.87
C VAL A 225 26.36 50.07 18.27
N VAL A 226 26.28 51.44 18.24
CA VAL A 226 27.34 52.31 17.68
C VAL A 226 28.58 52.29 18.60
N ARG A 227 28.41 52.24 19.93
CA ARG A 227 29.51 52.13 20.90
C ARG A 227 30.17 50.75 20.96
N GLY A 228 29.68 49.74 20.20
CA GLY A 228 30.25 48.40 20.16
C GLY A 228 29.95 47.54 21.39
N THR A 229 29.18 48.02 22.34
CA THR A 229 28.80 47.31 23.59
C THR A 229 27.71 46.26 23.35
N PHE A 230 27.12 46.24 22.17
CA PHE A 230 26.03 45.32 21.80
C PHE A 230 26.45 43.83 21.78
N ARG A 231 27.73 43.54 21.62
CA ARG A 231 28.26 42.17 21.49
C ARG A 231 28.10 41.34 22.77
N THR A 232 27.89 41.95 23.90
CA THR A 232 27.88 41.27 25.20
C THR A 232 26.48 41.00 25.77
N GLN A 233 25.42 41.62 25.24
CA GLN A 233 24.09 41.57 25.90
C GLN A 233 23.05 40.66 25.22
N THR A 234 23.20 40.34 23.97
CA THR A 234 22.32 39.34 23.36
C THR A 234 22.77 37.95 23.78
N LYS A 235 22.36 37.54 24.98
CA LYS A 235 22.44 36.15 25.37
C LYS A 235 21.70 35.35 24.29
N MET A 236 22.45 34.64 23.45
CA MET A 236 21.95 33.77 22.38
C MET A 236 21.15 32.55 22.94
N VAL A 237 20.39 32.76 24.04
CA VAL A 237 19.64 31.68 24.68
C VAL A 237 18.60 31.12 23.73
N PHE A 238 17.85 31.98 23.04
CA PHE A 238 16.86 31.57 22.07
C PHE A 238 17.48 30.79 20.90
N SER A 239 18.58 31.28 20.33
CA SER A 239 19.28 30.59 19.24
C SER A 239 19.80 29.23 19.68
N ARG A 240 20.34 29.10 20.90
CA ARG A 240 20.82 27.82 21.44
C ARG A 240 19.68 26.82 21.63
N VAL A 241 18.55 27.26 22.21
CA VAL A 241 17.37 26.42 22.42
C VAL A 241 16.83 25.94 21.07
N PHE A 242 16.67 26.83 20.09
CA PHE A 242 16.20 26.46 18.75
C PHE A 242 17.13 25.49 18.05
N ILE A 243 18.45 25.72 18.06
CA ILE A 243 19.45 24.81 17.48
C ILE A 243 19.40 23.45 18.19
N THR A 244 19.25 23.42 19.52
CA THR A 244 19.14 22.17 20.26
C THR A 244 17.89 21.40 19.87
N VAL A 245 16.73 22.05 19.82
CA VAL A 245 15.47 21.41 19.38
C VAL A 245 15.59 20.91 17.93
N GLN A 246 16.13 21.72 17.03
CA GLN A 246 16.37 21.33 15.64
C GLN A 246 17.27 20.10 15.56
N ASN A 247 18.37 20.06 16.30
CA ASN A 247 19.27 18.91 16.31
C ASN A 247 18.59 17.64 16.85
N ILE A 248 17.80 17.75 17.93
CA ILE A 248 17.04 16.62 18.49
C ILE A 248 16.13 16.02 17.41
N ILE A 249 15.35 16.86 16.71
CA ILE A 249 14.40 16.39 15.72
C ILE A 249 15.15 15.84 14.48
N THR A 250 16.24 16.49 14.06
CA THR A 250 17.07 15.98 12.95
C THR A 250 17.64 14.61 13.27
N ILE A 251 18.18 14.41 14.48
CA ILE A 251 18.69 13.10 14.93
C ILE A 251 17.57 12.06 14.96
N ALA A 252 16.39 12.43 15.50
CA ALA A 252 15.23 11.55 15.53
C ALA A 252 14.79 11.14 14.11
N MET A 253 14.70 12.08 13.17
CA MET A 253 14.35 11.79 11.77
C MET A 253 15.39 10.89 11.10
N LEU A 254 16.68 11.13 11.30
CA LEU A 254 17.75 10.27 10.78
C LEU A 254 17.67 8.86 11.36
N ALA A 255 17.42 8.74 12.67
CA ALA A 255 17.22 7.44 13.31
C ALA A 255 16.01 6.69 12.72
N CYS A 256 14.88 7.37 12.54
CA CYS A 256 13.70 6.79 11.89
C CYS A 256 14.01 6.34 10.45
N ALA A 257 14.67 7.18 9.65
CA ALA A 257 15.06 6.84 8.29
C ALA A 257 16.00 5.61 8.24
N PHE A 258 16.96 5.55 9.16
CA PHE A 258 17.85 4.39 9.28
C PHE A 258 17.11 3.10 9.67
N ILE A 259 16.21 3.19 10.66
CA ILE A 259 15.38 2.05 11.08
C ILE A 259 14.51 1.56 9.91
N MET A 260 13.81 2.48 9.21
CA MET A 260 13.00 2.13 8.03
C MET A 260 13.83 1.46 6.94
N THR A 261 15.02 2.00 6.64
CA THR A 261 15.93 1.39 5.67
C THR A 261 16.35 -0.01 6.08
N ARG A 262 16.71 -0.20 7.36
CA ARG A 262 17.05 -1.53 7.91
C ARG A 262 15.88 -2.50 7.84
N GLN A 263 14.67 -2.06 8.17
CA GLN A 263 13.46 -2.86 8.04
C GLN A 263 13.18 -3.25 6.59
N MET A 264 13.29 -2.31 5.66
CA MET A 264 13.10 -2.59 4.23
C MET A 264 14.12 -3.59 3.71
N LEU A 265 15.40 -3.42 4.06
CA LEU A 265 16.45 -4.37 3.71
C LEU A 265 16.23 -5.76 4.34
N HIS A 266 15.69 -5.80 5.56
CA HIS A 266 15.31 -7.06 6.19
C HIS A 266 14.19 -7.75 5.42
N LEU A 267 13.11 -7.03 5.10
CA LEU A 267 11.97 -7.57 4.33
C LEU A 267 12.38 -8.05 2.94
N THR A 268 13.24 -7.30 2.23
CA THR A 268 13.70 -7.68 0.89
C THR A 268 14.66 -8.87 0.87
N LYS A 269 15.36 -9.12 1.98
CA LYS A 269 16.33 -10.22 2.10
C LYS A 269 15.83 -11.40 2.94
N ALA A 270 14.69 -11.28 3.58
CA ALA A 270 14.15 -12.34 4.41
C ALA A 270 13.89 -13.60 3.58
N PRO A 271 14.21 -14.78 4.12
CA PRO A 271 13.96 -16.03 3.42
C PRO A 271 12.44 -16.26 3.31
N LEU A 272 11.96 -16.29 2.09
CA LEU A 272 10.52 -16.52 1.82
C LEU A 272 10.08 -17.96 2.06
N GLY A 273 11.02 -18.89 2.25
CA GLY A 273 10.73 -20.33 2.40
C GLY A 273 10.51 -21.05 1.08
N PHE A 274 10.56 -20.34 -0.05
CA PHE A 274 10.47 -20.91 -1.39
C PHE A 274 11.48 -20.27 -2.35
N ASN A 275 11.71 -20.92 -3.50
CA ASN A 275 12.62 -20.40 -4.53
C ASN A 275 11.93 -19.28 -5.32
N THR A 276 12.61 -18.15 -5.48
CA THR A 276 12.16 -17.00 -6.28
C THR A 276 13.01 -16.78 -7.53
N LYS A 277 14.12 -17.52 -7.68
CA LYS A 277 15.08 -17.31 -8.76
C LYS A 277 14.76 -18.19 -9.94
N ASN A 278 14.89 -17.62 -11.13
CA ASN A 278 14.76 -18.34 -12.40
C ASN A 278 13.37 -18.96 -12.60
N ILE A 279 12.33 -18.34 -12.05
CA ILE A 279 10.94 -18.74 -12.24
C ILE A 279 10.24 -17.72 -13.12
N ILE A 280 9.58 -18.23 -14.16
CA ILE A 280 8.68 -17.46 -15.01
C ILE A 280 7.26 -17.93 -14.70
N ALA A 281 6.43 -17.01 -14.22
CA ALA A 281 5.02 -17.27 -13.95
C ALA A 281 4.16 -16.62 -15.04
N LEU A 282 3.31 -17.40 -15.65
CA LEU A 282 2.31 -16.97 -16.63
C LEU A 282 0.96 -16.99 -15.93
N LYS A 283 0.30 -15.84 -15.84
CA LYS A 283 -1.07 -15.73 -15.35
C LYS A 283 -2.02 -15.95 -16.53
N LEU A 284 -2.91 -16.91 -16.40
CA LEU A 284 -3.95 -17.20 -17.39
C LEU A 284 -5.17 -16.33 -17.08
N THR A 285 -5.50 -15.40 -17.96
CA THR A 285 -6.59 -14.41 -17.75
C THR A 285 -7.95 -14.95 -18.17
N ASN A 286 -8.01 -16.00 -18.96
CA ASN A 286 -9.25 -16.67 -19.35
C ASN A 286 -9.23 -18.11 -18.86
N VAL A 287 -10.41 -18.65 -18.55
CA VAL A 287 -10.59 -20.07 -18.30
C VAL A 287 -10.22 -20.82 -19.59
N MET A 288 -8.96 -21.23 -19.66
CA MET A 288 -8.46 -21.94 -20.82
C MET A 288 -8.81 -23.42 -20.71
N ASP A 289 -9.11 -24.03 -21.84
CA ASP A 289 -9.33 -25.46 -21.93
C ASP A 289 -8.10 -26.19 -21.33
N ASN A 290 -8.33 -27.19 -20.50
CA ASN A 290 -7.26 -27.96 -19.87
C ASN A 290 -6.32 -28.58 -20.90
N ASP A 291 -6.85 -28.95 -22.06
CA ASP A 291 -6.08 -29.57 -23.13
C ASP A 291 -4.97 -28.67 -23.68
N PHE A 292 -5.24 -27.38 -23.85
CA PHE A 292 -4.21 -26.39 -24.27
C PHE A 292 -3.13 -26.18 -23.22
N SER A 293 -3.50 -26.14 -21.95
CA SER A 293 -2.52 -25.94 -20.88
C SER A 293 -1.59 -27.17 -20.76
N ASP A 294 -2.11 -28.37 -20.95
CA ASP A 294 -1.32 -29.60 -20.93
C ASP A 294 -0.43 -29.75 -22.19
N GLU A 295 -0.93 -29.40 -23.38
CA GLU A 295 -0.11 -29.30 -24.58
C GLU A 295 1.05 -28.30 -24.40
N PHE A 296 0.76 -27.13 -23.92
CA PHE A 296 1.78 -26.10 -23.68
C PHE A 296 2.87 -26.59 -22.71
N ILE A 297 2.48 -27.16 -21.56
CA ILE A 297 3.43 -27.73 -20.60
C ILE A 297 4.26 -28.86 -21.23
N ASN A 298 3.66 -29.74 -22.03
CA ASN A 298 4.37 -30.83 -22.69
C ASN A 298 5.40 -30.28 -23.69
N ARG A 299 5.05 -29.28 -24.48
CA ARG A 299 6.00 -28.58 -25.36
C ARG A 299 7.08 -27.83 -24.60
N LEU A 300 6.76 -27.18 -23.47
CA LEU A 300 7.76 -26.54 -22.60
C LEU A 300 8.82 -27.53 -22.11
N ARG A 301 8.42 -28.72 -21.74
CA ARG A 301 9.33 -29.78 -21.27
C ARG A 301 10.33 -30.24 -22.33
N THR A 302 10.09 -29.97 -23.62
CA THR A 302 11.05 -30.29 -24.70
C THR A 302 12.22 -29.30 -24.74
N PHE A 303 12.11 -28.13 -24.12
CA PHE A 303 13.21 -27.18 -24.08
C PHE A 303 14.26 -27.56 -23.03
N PRO A 304 15.55 -27.68 -23.42
CA PRO A 304 16.60 -28.12 -22.51
C PRO A 304 16.85 -27.19 -21.32
N PHE A 305 16.43 -25.91 -21.43
CA PHE A 305 16.54 -24.94 -20.37
C PHE A 305 15.36 -24.98 -19.36
N VAL A 306 14.33 -25.80 -19.59
CA VAL A 306 13.18 -25.94 -18.66
C VAL A 306 13.45 -27.10 -17.70
N LYS A 307 13.65 -26.77 -16.42
CA LYS A 307 13.88 -27.76 -15.35
C LYS A 307 12.60 -28.37 -14.81
N ALA A 308 11.54 -27.59 -14.74
CA ALA A 308 10.21 -28.00 -14.31
C ALA A 308 9.17 -27.00 -14.78
N ALA A 309 7.96 -27.47 -15.05
CA ALA A 309 6.80 -26.62 -15.31
C ALA A 309 5.58 -27.23 -14.63
N ALA A 310 4.74 -26.40 -14.04
CA ALA A 310 3.56 -26.82 -13.29
C ALA A 310 2.39 -25.85 -13.49
N LYS A 311 1.19 -26.39 -13.64
CA LYS A 311 -0.07 -25.66 -13.57
C LYS A 311 -0.55 -25.54 -12.13
N SER A 312 -1.17 -24.41 -11.76
CA SER A 312 -1.68 -24.18 -10.41
C SER A 312 -2.85 -23.20 -10.40
N SER A 313 -3.67 -23.26 -9.34
CA SER A 313 -4.72 -22.27 -9.07
C SER A 313 -4.18 -20.99 -8.42
N GLY A 314 -2.96 -21.04 -7.91
CA GLY A 314 -2.27 -19.93 -7.26
C GLY A 314 -0.79 -20.19 -7.15
N THR A 315 -0.05 -19.19 -6.69
CA THR A 315 1.38 -19.27 -6.45
C THR A 315 1.69 -18.86 -5.01
N PRO A 316 2.88 -19.15 -4.48
CA PRO A 316 3.27 -18.60 -3.17
C PRO A 316 3.19 -17.06 -3.10
N VAL A 317 3.29 -16.37 -4.26
CA VAL A 317 3.27 -14.90 -4.34
C VAL A 317 1.85 -14.34 -4.29
N ASP A 318 0.91 -14.92 -5.03
CA ASP A 318 -0.48 -14.44 -5.12
C ASP A 318 -1.46 -15.21 -4.22
N GLY A 319 -1.05 -16.34 -3.65
CA GLY A 319 -1.81 -17.14 -2.70
C GLY A 319 -2.62 -18.25 -3.38
N GLY A 320 -3.68 -18.00 -3.94
CA GLY A 320 -4.70 -18.96 -4.37
C GLY A 320 -6.02 -18.67 -3.65
N GLY A 321 -6.73 -19.65 -3.14
CA GLY A 321 -7.93 -19.46 -2.34
C GLY A 321 -7.63 -19.03 -0.91
N ASP A 322 -8.53 -18.23 -0.33
CA ASP A 322 -8.47 -17.75 1.07
C ASP A 322 -9.71 -18.16 1.87
N PRO A 323 -10.00 -19.47 2.00
CA PRO A 323 -11.16 -19.90 2.77
C PRO A 323 -10.96 -19.59 4.25
N SER A 324 -12.04 -19.16 4.90
CA SER A 324 -12.13 -19.03 6.33
C SER A 324 -13.29 -19.90 6.83
N VAL A 325 -13.02 -20.73 7.80
CA VAL A 325 -13.99 -21.70 8.34
C VAL A 325 -14.10 -21.51 9.85
N GLN A 326 -15.31 -21.44 10.34
CA GLN A 326 -15.60 -21.51 11.77
C GLN A 326 -15.96 -22.95 12.12
N PHE A 327 -15.10 -23.61 12.89
CA PHE A 327 -15.40 -24.95 13.37
C PHE A 327 -16.32 -24.89 14.58
N GLU A 328 -17.11 -25.94 14.76
CA GLU A 328 -18.01 -26.03 15.90
C GLU A 328 -17.25 -25.94 17.24
N GLY A 329 -17.70 -25.04 18.11
CA GLY A 329 -17.04 -24.73 19.38
C GLY A 329 -15.95 -23.68 19.35
N ASP A 330 -15.52 -23.22 18.19
CA ASP A 330 -14.54 -22.14 18.06
C ASP A 330 -15.21 -20.75 18.08
N LYS A 331 -14.59 -19.80 18.81
CA LYS A 331 -15.05 -18.40 18.84
C LYS A 331 -14.57 -17.59 17.63
N GLU A 332 -13.48 -18.00 17.02
CA GLU A 332 -12.82 -17.29 15.93
C GLU A 332 -12.80 -18.15 14.66
N MET A 333 -12.79 -17.49 13.50
CA MET A 333 -12.65 -18.17 12.23
C MET A 333 -11.18 -18.57 11.99
N SER A 334 -10.98 -19.82 11.58
CA SER A 334 -9.69 -20.31 11.10
C SER A 334 -9.54 -19.98 9.62
N SER A 335 -8.51 -19.22 9.27
CA SER A 335 -8.24 -18.79 7.89
C SER A 335 -7.07 -19.54 7.30
N PHE A 336 -7.19 -19.88 6.01
CA PHE A 336 -6.20 -20.68 5.30
C PHE A 336 -5.78 -20.01 3.99
N TYR A 337 -4.54 -20.24 3.57
CA TYR A 337 -4.10 -20.07 2.19
C TYR A 337 -4.12 -21.42 1.50
N CYS A 338 -4.93 -21.54 0.46
CA CYS A 338 -5.13 -22.79 -0.27
C CYS A 338 -4.58 -22.68 -1.68
N ILE A 339 -3.48 -23.36 -1.91
CA ILE A 339 -2.83 -23.42 -3.22
C ILE A 339 -3.02 -24.82 -3.79
N SER A 340 -3.64 -24.93 -4.97
CA SER A 340 -3.79 -26.19 -5.67
C SER A 340 -2.90 -26.21 -6.90
N GLY A 341 -2.24 -27.32 -7.19
CA GLY A 341 -1.38 -27.41 -8.38
C GLY A 341 -0.89 -28.81 -8.69
N ALA A 342 -0.25 -28.96 -9.83
CA ALA A 342 0.42 -30.19 -10.19
C ALA A 342 1.57 -30.52 -9.22
N PRO A 343 1.90 -31.78 -8.95
CA PRO A 343 2.97 -32.17 -8.02
C PRO A 343 4.33 -31.52 -8.33
N GLU A 344 4.61 -31.24 -9.60
CA GLU A 344 5.82 -30.57 -10.07
C GLU A 344 5.96 -29.12 -9.52
N MET A 345 4.89 -28.53 -9.03
CA MET A 345 4.90 -27.20 -8.38
C MET A 345 5.85 -27.17 -7.19
N MET A 346 5.92 -28.26 -6.42
CA MET A 346 6.86 -28.37 -5.32
C MET A 346 8.31 -28.24 -5.79
N LYS A 347 8.63 -28.82 -6.97
CA LYS A 347 9.95 -28.70 -7.59
C LYS A 347 10.21 -27.29 -8.15
N VAL A 348 9.22 -26.68 -8.78
CA VAL A 348 9.33 -25.32 -9.34
C VAL A 348 9.67 -24.32 -8.24
N TYR A 349 8.93 -24.33 -7.14
CA TYR A 349 9.12 -23.40 -6.03
C TYR A 349 10.08 -23.90 -4.96
N GLY A 350 10.66 -25.12 -5.11
CA GLY A 350 11.57 -25.70 -4.12
C GLY A 350 10.93 -25.88 -2.76
N LEU A 351 9.62 -26.16 -2.71
CA LEU A 351 8.89 -26.38 -1.47
C LEU A 351 9.38 -27.68 -0.82
N LYS A 352 9.67 -27.62 0.46
CA LYS A 352 10.21 -28.74 1.22
C LYS A 352 9.18 -29.27 2.20
N LEU A 353 9.17 -30.57 2.40
CA LEU A 353 8.37 -31.22 3.42
C LEU A 353 9.22 -31.43 4.70
N LYS A 354 8.63 -31.17 5.87
CA LYS A 354 9.15 -31.60 7.16
C LYS A 354 8.99 -33.11 7.32
N LYS A 355 7.85 -33.62 6.82
CA LYS A 355 7.48 -35.03 6.88
C LYS A 355 6.67 -35.40 5.66
N ASP A 356 7.04 -36.49 5.02
CA ASP A 356 6.30 -37.07 3.90
C ASP A 356 5.81 -38.46 4.28
N PHE A 357 4.52 -38.71 4.14
CA PHE A 357 3.92 -40.02 4.39
C PHE A 357 3.85 -40.88 3.13
N ASN A 358 4.41 -40.42 2.01
CA ASN A 358 4.48 -41.14 0.74
C ASN A 358 3.10 -41.64 0.26
N GLN A 359 2.05 -40.87 0.53
CA GLN A 359 0.69 -41.20 0.10
C GLN A 359 0.58 -41.14 -1.42
N LYS A 360 -0.19 -42.11 -1.98
CA LYS A 360 -0.49 -42.14 -3.40
C LYS A 360 -1.99 -41.90 -3.61
N GLY A 361 -2.32 -41.02 -4.54
CA GLY A 361 -3.71 -40.69 -4.88
C GLY A 361 -3.76 -39.56 -5.89
N ASP A 362 -4.94 -39.29 -6.40
CA ASP A 362 -5.17 -38.18 -7.34
C ASP A 362 -5.10 -36.82 -6.65
N TYR A 363 -5.49 -36.77 -5.38
CA TYR A 363 -5.49 -35.58 -4.55
C TYR A 363 -4.73 -35.85 -3.25
N ILE A 364 -3.65 -35.10 -3.03
CA ILE A 364 -2.80 -35.20 -1.84
C ILE A 364 -2.65 -33.81 -1.25
N VAL A 365 -2.90 -33.70 0.08
CA VAL A 365 -2.82 -32.43 0.80
C VAL A 365 -1.62 -32.43 1.73
N TYR A 366 -0.86 -31.36 1.69
CA TYR A 366 0.21 -31.05 2.61
C TYR A 366 -0.16 -29.82 3.44
N LEU A 367 0.09 -29.86 4.74
CA LEU A 367 -0.30 -28.85 5.70
C LEU A 367 0.93 -28.31 6.43
N ASN A 368 0.99 -27.00 6.65
CA ASN A 368 1.99 -26.43 7.56
C ASN A 368 1.56 -26.59 9.02
N ASP A 369 2.44 -26.27 9.98
CA ASP A 369 2.16 -26.41 11.41
C ASP A 369 0.92 -25.63 11.85
N LYS A 370 0.68 -24.47 11.26
CA LYS A 370 -0.47 -23.62 11.58
C LYS A 370 -1.79 -24.25 11.12
N ALA A 371 -1.80 -24.79 9.90
CA ALA A 371 -2.96 -25.53 9.40
C ALA A 371 -3.26 -26.78 10.23
N LEU A 372 -2.21 -27.52 10.64
CA LEU A 372 -2.35 -28.67 11.55
C LEU A 372 -2.98 -28.25 12.88
N GLN A 373 -2.56 -27.13 13.45
CA GLN A 373 -3.14 -26.60 14.69
C GLN A 373 -4.63 -26.28 14.53
N TYR A 374 -5.02 -25.58 13.45
CA TYR A 374 -6.42 -25.25 13.20
C TYR A 374 -7.28 -26.48 12.94
N LEU A 375 -6.75 -27.45 12.23
CA LEU A 375 -7.44 -28.71 11.91
C LEU A 375 -7.32 -29.76 13.02
N GLN A 376 -6.65 -29.45 14.13
CA GLN A 376 -6.42 -30.35 15.27
C GLN A 376 -5.83 -31.70 14.85
N MET A 377 -4.82 -31.67 13.96
CA MET A 377 -4.15 -32.86 13.47
C MET A 377 -2.83 -33.12 14.18
N ASP A 378 -2.54 -34.39 14.44
CA ASP A 378 -1.23 -34.82 14.93
C ASP A 378 -0.23 -34.85 13.75
N PRO A 379 0.91 -34.07 13.85
CA PRO A 379 1.95 -34.07 12.82
C PRO A 379 2.58 -35.46 12.56
N ASN A 380 2.38 -36.43 13.44
CA ASN A 380 2.94 -37.77 13.36
C ASN A 380 1.96 -38.83 12.89
N SER A 381 0.68 -38.50 12.83
CA SER A 381 -0.38 -39.43 12.41
C SER A 381 -0.74 -39.24 10.94
N THR A 382 -1.03 -40.35 10.27
CA THR A 382 -1.60 -40.34 8.93
C THR A 382 -3.13 -40.29 8.95
N HIS A 383 -3.72 -40.42 10.13
CA HIS A 383 -5.18 -40.39 10.29
C HIS A 383 -5.67 -38.94 10.30
N PRO A 384 -6.61 -38.59 9.41
CA PRO A 384 -7.22 -37.27 9.41
C PRO A 384 -8.08 -37.05 10.65
N SER A 385 -8.20 -35.79 11.08
CA SER A 385 -9.16 -35.38 12.10
C SER A 385 -10.56 -35.16 11.48
N GLU A 386 -11.60 -35.13 12.31
CA GLU A 386 -12.95 -34.77 11.88
C GLU A 386 -12.99 -33.36 11.24
N ARG A 387 -12.20 -32.41 11.74
CA ARG A 387 -12.09 -31.08 11.16
C ARG A 387 -11.49 -31.09 9.76
N PHE A 388 -10.49 -31.93 9.52
CA PHE A 388 -9.88 -32.09 8.20
C PHE A 388 -10.86 -32.73 7.21
N GLU A 389 -11.58 -33.77 7.63
CA GLU A 389 -12.59 -34.43 6.80
C GLU A 389 -13.77 -33.51 6.46
N TYR A 390 -14.11 -32.58 7.34
CA TYR A 390 -15.10 -31.53 7.07
C TYR A 390 -14.55 -30.43 6.16
N PHE A 391 -13.32 -29.98 6.41
CA PHE A 391 -12.71 -28.83 5.73
C PHE A 391 -12.53 -29.05 4.23
N LEU A 392 -12.02 -30.20 3.82
CA LEU A 392 -11.69 -30.44 2.41
C LEU A 392 -12.93 -30.46 1.50
N PRO A 393 -13.98 -31.21 1.78
CA PRO A 393 -15.21 -31.17 0.98
C PRO A 393 -15.88 -29.79 1.01
N ALA A 394 -15.87 -29.10 2.17
CA ALA A 394 -16.48 -27.78 2.29
C ALA A 394 -15.76 -26.72 1.44
N CYS A 395 -14.42 -26.75 1.38
CA CYS A 395 -13.63 -25.74 0.68
C CYS A 395 -13.28 -26.10 -0.76
N PHE A 396 -13.11 -27.37 -1.08
CA PHE A 396 -12.64 -27.82 -2.41
C PHE A 396 -13.62 -28.73 -3.15
N GLY A 397 -14.69 -29.17 -2.48
CA GLY A 397 -15.64 -30.13 -3.07
C GLY A 397 -15.05 -31.53 -3.34
N ILE A 398 -13.90 -31.86 -2.75
CA ILE A 398 -13.15 -33.09 -2.99
C ILE A 398 -12.72 -33.76 -1.68
N ASN A 399 -12.49 -35.04 -1.74
CA ASN A 399 -11.80 -35.81 -0.73
C ASN A 399 -10.35 -36.00 -1.13
N ALA A 400 -9.41 -35.67 -0.27
CA ALA A 400 -7.98 -35.80 -0.51
C ALA A 400 -7.29 -36.54 0.65
N ARG A 401 -6.17 -37.19 0.35
CA ARG A 401 -5.36 -37.87 1.35
C ARG A 401 -4.36 -36.89 2.00
N TYR A 402 -4.17 -37.04 3.29
CA TYR A 402 -3.14 -36.29 3.99
C TYR A 402 -1.76 -36.85 3.67
N GLY A 403 -0.97 -36.06 2.95
CA GLY A 403 0.34 -36.46 2.43
C GLY A 403 1.50 -36.18 3.36
N GLY A 404 1.39 -35.20 4.25
CA GLY A 404 2.46 -34.88 5.19
C GLY A 404 2.53 -33.43 5.61
N VAL A 405 3.61 -33.10 6.33
CA VAL A 405 3.86 -31.78 6.92
C VAL A 405 4.74 -30.95 6.01
N LEU A 406 4.26 -29.78 5.63
CA LEU A 406 4.97 -28.80 4.80
C LEU A 406 5.85 -27.88 5.68
N ASN A 407 7.04 -27.55 5.20
CA ASN A 407 7.79 -26.46 5.79
C ASN A 407 7.06 -25.14 5.58
N ASP A 408 7.11 -24.26 6.57
CA ASP A 408 6.54 -22.93 6.44
C ASP A 408 7.21 -22.13 5.32
N PHE A 409 6.38 -21.41 4.61
CA PHE A 409 6.80 -20.39 3.65
C PHE A 409 5.83 -19.20 3.70
N HIS A 410 6.29 -18.04 3.25
CA HIS A 410 5.45 -16.85 3.21
C HIS A 410 4.54 -16.86 2.00
N VAL A 411 3.26 -16.56 2.21
CA VAL A 411 2.27 -16.40 1.15
C VAL A 411 1.83 -14.95 1.13
N ARG A 412 1.88 -14.31 -0.04
CA ARG A 412 1.52 -12.91 -0.29
C ARG A 412 2.37 -11.92 0.53
N ASP A 413 2.10 -11.76 1.82
CA ASP A 413 2.73 -10.76 2.67
C ASP A 413 3.62 -11.43 3.73
N ILE A 414 4.89 -11.03 3.73
CA ILE A 414 5.87 -11.51 4.69
C ILE A 414 5.58 -11.08 6.14
N ARG A 415 4.76 -10.02 6.33
CA ARG A 415 4.41 -9.47 7.63
C ARG A 415 3.30 -10.25 8.33
N ASN A 416 2.45 -10.94 7.57
CA ASN A 416 1.27 -11.64 8.06
C ASN A 416 1.38 -13.15 7.81
N ASN A 417 1.91 -13.88 8.77
CA ASN A 417 1.94 -15.35 8.72
C ASN A 417 0.91 -15.94 9.72
N THR A 418 -0.32 -15.42 9.70
CA THR A 418 -1.37 -15.82 10.64
C THR A 418 -2.28 -16.93 10.12
N LYS A 419 -2.28 -17.17 8.81
CA LYS A 419 -3.14 -18.18 8.17
C LYS A 419 -2.44 -19.54 8.07
N GLY A 420 -3.22 -20.61 8.11
CA GLY A 420 -2.74 -21.96 7.81
C GLY A 420 -2.45 -22.11 6.30
N ILE A 421 -1.41 -22.85 5.94
CA ILE A 421 -1.10 -23.13 4.53
C ILE A 421 -1.55 -24.54 4.20
N VAL A 422 -2.36 -24.65 3.15
CA VAL A 422 -2.88 -25.90 2.59
C VAL A 422 -2.40 -26.00 1.14
N LEU A 423 -1.52 -26.95 0.87
CA LEU A 423 -1.06 -27.25 -0.48
C LEU A 423 -1.74 -28.53 -0.97
N LEU A 424 -2.64 -28.39 -1.93
CA LEU A 424 -3.31 -29.50 -2.60
C LEU A 424 -2.56 -29.84 -3.88
N THR A 425 -2.01 -31.04 -3.97
CA THR A 425 -1.42 -31.53 -5.20
C THR A 425 -2.39 -32.44 -5.94
N CYS A 426 -2.61 -32.13 -7.22
CA CYS A 426 -3.46 -32.93 -8.11
C CYS A 426 -2.85 -32.96 -9.53
N ARG A 427 -2.95 -34.11 -10.20
CA ARG A 427 -2.46 -34.26 -11.60
C ARG A 427 -3.36 -33.56 -12.59
N ASN A 428 -4.66 -33.69 -12.41
CA ASN A 428 -5.68 -33.14 -13.31
C ASN A 428 -6.34 -31.91 -12.61
N LEU A 429 -5.63 -30.78 -12.61
CA LEU A 429 -6.19 -29.53 -12.12
C LEU A 429 -7.12 -28.94 -13.17
N ALA A 430 -8.40 -28.86 -12.84
CA ALA A 430 -9.36 -28.15 -13.67
C ALA A 430 -9.13 -26.61 -13.53
N ASN A 431 -9.20 -25.89 -14.66
CA ASN A 431 -9.13 -24.43 -14.71
C ASN A 431 -7.89 -23.82 -14.01
N PRO A 432 -6.67 -24.14 -14.48
CA PRO A 432 -5.48 -23.54 -13.91
C PRO A 432 -5.47 -22.02 -14.15
N LEU A 433 -5.09 -21.26 -13.14
CA LEU A 433 -4.96 -19.79 -13.23
C LEU A 433 -3.51 -19.36 -13.53
N ASN A 434 -2.55 -20.25 -13.28
CA ASN A 434 -1.13 -19.97 -13.42
C ASN A 434 -0.39 -21.17 -14.00
N ILE A 435 0.62 -20.88 -14.84
CA ILE A 435 1.65 -21.82 -15.24
C ILE A 435 2.99 -21.28 -14.78
N SER A 436 3.67 -22.01 -13.91
CA SER A 436 4.96 -21.64 -13.36
C SER A 436 6.06 -22.50 -13.92
N ILE A 437 7.14 -21.89 -14.41
CA ILE A 437 8.21 -22.53 -15.15
C ILE A 437 9.55 -22.23 -14.49
N LEU A 438 10.26 -23.24 -14.03
CA LEU A 438 11.62 -23.13 -13.51
C LEU A 438 12.58 -23.31 -14.69
N VAL A 439 13.40 -22.29 -14.94
CA VAL A 439 14.36 -22.30 -16.05
C VAL A 439 15.80 -22.39 -15.56
N ASP A 440 16.69 -22.90 -16.40
CA ASP A 440 18.13 -22.87 -16.22
C ASP A 440 18.73 -21.74 -17.07
N GLY A 441 19.69 -21.00 -16.51
CA GLY A 441 20.31 -19.85 -17.18
C GLY A 441 19.53 -18.55 -17.01
N ASP A 442 19.61 -17.65 -18.03
CA ASP A 442 18.98 -16.33 -17.97
C ASP A 442 17.46 -16.43 -18.23
N PRO A 443 16.63 -16.03 -17.26
CA PRO A 443 15.17 -16.04 -17.45
C PRO A 443 14.69 -15.06 -18.54
N VAL A 444 15.46 -14.02 -18.90
CA VAL A 444 15.07 -13.07 -19.95
C VAL A 444 15.15 -13.71 -21.33
N GLU A 445 16.23 -14.46 -21.60
CA GLU A 445 16.35 -15.22 -22.86
C GLU A 445 15.31 -16.34 -22.96
N ALA A 446 15.09 -17.05 -21.84
CA ALA A 446 14.07 -18.08 -21.74
C ALA A 446 12.68 -17.53 -22.02
N TYR A 447 12.35 -16.35 -21.45
CA TYR A 447 11.06 -15.70 -21.64
C TYR A 447 10.75 -15.43 -23.13
N ALA A 448 11.71 -14.97 -23.91
CA ALA A 448 11.49 -14.70 -25.33
C ALA A 448 11.06 -15.97 -26.10
N LYS A 449 11.68 -17.10 -25.79
CA LYS A 449 11.36 -18.40 -26.40
C LYS A 449 10.00 -18.93 -25.92
N ILE A 450 9.72 -18.80 -24.63
CA ILE A 450 8.44 -19.19 -24.02
C ILE A 450 7.29 -18.36 -24.59
N LYS A 451 7.49 -17.03 -24.72
CA LYS A 451 6.50 -16.13 -25.33
C LYS A 451 6.16 -16.49 -26.77
N LYS A 452 7.15 -16.94 -27.56
CA LYS A 452 6.93 -17.42 -28.92
C LYS A 452 6.08 -18.67 -28.91
N LEU A 453 6.43 -19.67 -28.10
CA LEU A 453 5.65 -20.89 -27.94
C LEU A 453 4.21 -20.60 -27.45
N TYR A 454 4.05 -19.68 -26.51
CA TYR A 454 2.72 -19.29 -26.03
C TYR A 454 1.82 -18.77 -27.15
N LYS A 455 2.35 -17.92 -28.05
CA LYS A 455 1.62 -17.41 -29.23
C LYS A 455 1.34 -18.46 -30.30
N GLU A 456 2.05 -19.59 -30.29
CA GLU A 456 1.84 -20.69 -31.22
C GLU A 456 0.76 -21.67 -30.73
N VAL A 457 0.57 -21.76 -29.41
CA VAL A 457 -0.38 -22.67 -28.76
C VAL A 457 -1.70 -21.98 -28.44
N PHE A 458 -1.63 -20.68 -28.08
CA PHE A 458 -2.76 -19.83 -27.75
C PHE A 458 -2.91 -18.67 -28.74
#